data_ce6c5635098bd3c967e9aa421337fead
#
_entry.id   ce6c5635098bd3c967e9aa421337fead
#
_cell.length_a   1.000
_cell.length_b   1.000
_cell.length_c   1.000
_cell.angle_alpha   90.00
_cell.angle_beta   90.00
_cell.angle_gamma   90.00
#
_symmetry.space_group_name_H-M   'P 1'
#
loop_
_entity.id
_entity.type
_entity.pdbx_description
1 polymer ?
#
loop_
_entity_poly.entity_id
_entity_poly.type
_entity_poly.pdbx_seq_one_letter_code
_entity_poly.pdbx_strand_id
1 'polypeptide(L)'
;MPLTLNGAAGYNLENIAAAVLMARAIGVPDAAVKQTLAQFGTRAADNPGRLEHWVHRGATVLIDYAHNPDGLAQLLQVARALQPARLGLLLGQAGNRDNDAIAALAQAAALASPDLVVIKELPAMLRGRALGEVSALLQAALQAAGLPPQRAVLQPDEESAARALLDWAGPGDVVVLPVHTAAVRQRLASDLATHLPPNTAAPPPASHD
;
A
#
# COMPACT_ATOMS: atom_id res chain seq x y z
N MET A 1 15.84 -8.37 -7.69
CA MET A 1 14.51 -8.62 -8.31
C MET A 1 13.67 -7.39 -8.10
N PRO A 2 13.04 -6.83 -9.15
CA PRO A 2 12.33 -5.54 -9.06
C PRO A 2 11.21 -5.50 -8.01
N LEU A 3 10.43 -6.58 -7.89
CA LEU A 3 9.31 -6.70 -6.93
C LEU A 3 9.71 -6.64 -5.44
N THR A 4 10.99 -6.70 -5.12
CA THR A 4 11.43 -6.73 -3.71
C THR A 4 11.81 -5.34 -3.17
N LEU A 5 11.78 -4.29 -3.99
CA LEU A 5 12.27 -2.95 -3.64
C LEU A 5 13.63 -3.03 -2.91
N ASN A 6 14.62 -3.65 -3.57
CA ASN A 6 15.96 -3.89 -3.02
C ASN A 6 15.99 -4.70 -1.70
N GLY A 7 14.99 -5.56 -1.50
CA GLY A 7 14.88 -6.43 -0.31
C GLY A 7 13.93 -5.91 0.78
N ALA A 8 13.42 -4.69 0.67
CA ALA A 8 12.45 -4.14 1.63
C ALA A 8 11.14 -4.93 1.68
N ALA A 9 10.69 -5.48 0.53
CA ALA A 9 9.48 -6.30 0.44
C ALA A 9 9.80 -7.80 0.57
N GLY A 10 10.19 -8.24 1.77
CA GLY A 10 10.56 -9.63 2.07
C GLY A 10 9.44 -10.64 1.75
N TYR A 11 8.17 -10.29 1.98
CA TYR A 11 7.01 -11.14 1.66
C TYR A 11 6.89 -11.48 0.17
N ASN A 12 7.40 -10.62 -0.73
CA ASN A 12 7.43 -10.93 -2.15
C ASN A 12 8.44 -12.04 -2.49
N LEU A 13 9.46 -12.28 -1.67
CA LEU A 13 10.36 -13.42 -1.84
C LEU A 13 9.63 -14.75 -1.63
N GLU A 14 8.74 -14.82 -0.64
CA GLU A 14 7.92 -16.01 -0.38
C GLU A 14 6.95 -16.25 -1.54
N ASN A 15 6.27 -15.21 -2.02
CA ASN A 15 5.38 -15.28 -3.18
C ASN A 15 6.13 -15.73 -4.44
N ILE A 16 7.33 -15.20 -4.69
CA ILE A 16 8.19 -15.59 -5.80
C ILE A 16 8.64 -17.05 -5.65
N ALA A 17 9.07 -17.47 -4.46
CA ALA A 17 9.47 -18.86 -4.21
C ALA A 17 8.32 -19.84 -4.49
N ALA A 18 7.11 -19.53 -4.01
CA ALA A 18 5.92 -20.34 -4.28
C ALA A 18 5.62 -20.41 -5.80
N ALA A 19 5.66 -19.27 -6.50
CA ALA A 19 5.43 -19.23 -7.94
C ALA A 19 6.49 -20.04 -8.72
N VAL A 20 7.76 -19.97 -8.33
CA VAL A 20 8.86 -20.77 -8.92
C VAL A 20 8.65 -22.25 -8.71
N LEU A 21 8.29 -22.68 -7.50
CA LEU A 21 8.02 -24.08 -7.20
C LEU A 21 6.85 -24.61 -8.04
N MET A 22 5.78 -23.84 -8.17
CA MET A 22 4.63 -24.20 -9.00
C MET A 22 5.01 -24.27 -10.47
N ALA A 23 5.74 -23.30 -11.00
CA ALA A 23 6.19 -23.31 -12.39
C ALA A 23 7.05 -24.54 -12.70
N ARG A 24 7.97 -24.91 -11.82
CA ARG A 24 8.78 -26.12 -11.95
C ARG A 24 7.94 -27.40 -11.89
N ALA A 25 6.96 -27.45 -10.99
CA ALA A 25 6.07 -28.61 -10.86
C ALA A 25 5.26 -28.90 -12.13
N ILE A 26 4.94 -27.86 -12.91
CA ILE A 26 4.25 -27.99 -14.22
C ILE A 26 5.20 -28.02 -15.42
N GLY A 27 6.52 -28.16 -15.19
CA GLY A 27 7.52 -28.38 -16.23
C GLY A 27 8.03 -27.14 -16.95
N VAL A 28 7.85 -25.93 -16.38
CA VAL A 28 8.45 -24.70 -16.97
C VAL A 28 9.97 -24.77 -16.86
N PRO A 29 10.72 -24.56 -17.98
CA PRO A 29 12.18 -24.60 -17.95
C PRO A 29 12.79 -23.53 -17.04
N ASP A 30 13.84 -23.86 -16.29
CA ASP A 30 14.55 -22.94 -15.38
C ASP A 30 15.05 -21.68 -16.09
N ALA A 31 15.43 -21.77 -17.35
CA ALA A 31 15.85 -20.60 -18.14
C ALA A 31 14.71 -19.57 -18.31
N ALA A 32 13.48 -20.03 -18.58
CA ALA A 32 12.30 -19.19 -18.68
C ALA A 32 11.95 -18.54 -17.32
N VAL A 33 12.04 -19.33 -16.23
CA VAL A 33 11.83 -18.81 -14.86
C VAL A 33 12.83 -17.70 -14.55
N LYS A 34 14.12 -17.91 -14.81
CA LYS A 34 15.18 -16.90 -14.58
C LYS A 34 14.96 -15.64 -15.38
N GLN A 35 14.60 -15.78 -16.67
CA GLN A 35 14.33 -14.65 -17.57
C GLN A 35 13.12 -13.83 -17.05
N THR A 36 12.03 -14.49 -16.68
CA THR A 36 10.84 -13.84 -16.12
C THR A 36 11.18 -13.08 -14.83
N LEU A 37 11.88 -13.70 -13.89
CA LEU A 37 12.27 -13.09 -12.61
C LEU A 37 13.20 -11.87 -12.78
N ALA A 38 13.98 -11.83 -13.84
CA ALA A 38 14.85 -10.68 -14.13
C ALA A 38 14.05 -9.46 -14.64
N GLN A 39 12.92 -9.67 -15.28
CA GLN A 39 12.16 -8.63 -15.97
C GLN A 39 10.85 -8.27 -15.27
N PHE A 40 10.18 -9.23 -14.62
CA PHE A 40 8.86 -9.02 -14.01
C PHE A 40 8.92 -8.03 -12.84
N GLY A 41 8.01 -7.07 -12.85
CA GLY A 41 7.96 -5.99 -11.87
C GLY A 41 8.84 -4.77 -12.22
N THR A 42 9.41 -4.73 -13.43
CA THR A 42 10.12 -3.54 -13.93
C THR A 42 9.15 -2.48 -14.44
N ARG A 43 7.92 -2.86 -14.78
CA ARG A 43 6.88 -1.95 -15.26
C ARG A 43 5.66 -2.03 -14.33
N ALA A 44 5.01 -0.91 -14.07
CA ALA A 44 3.77 -0.87 -13.27
C ALA A 44 2.68 -1.81 -13.83
N ALA A 45 2.63 -1.99 -15.16
CA ALA A 45 1.69 -2.89 -15.84
C ALA A 45 1.94 -4.39 -15.59
N ASP A 46 3.10 -4.78 -15.07
CA ASP A 46 3.44 -6.19 -14.83
C ASP A 46 2.63 -6.76 -13.66
N ASN A 47 2.29 -5.94 -12.66
CA ASN A 47 1.53 -6.36 -11.47
C ASN A 47 0.69 -5.19 -10.92
N PRO A 48 -0.37 -4.77 -11.63
CA PRO A 48 -1.14 -3.59 -11.28
C PRO A 48 -1.78 -3.69 -9.88
N GLY A 49 -1.60 -2.66 -9.06
CA GLY A 49 -2.14 -2.61 -7.70
C GLY A 49 -1.41 -3.51 -6.70
N ARG A 50 -0.20 -3.94 -7.00
CA ARG A 50 0.63 -4.75 -6.10
C ARG A 50 1.99 -4.11 -5.92
N LEU A 51 2.15 -3.36 -4.82
CA LEU A 51 3.38 -2.65 -4.46
C LEU A 51 3.92 -1.78 -5.62
N GLU A 52 3.02 -1.05 -6.30
CA GLU A 52 3.44 -0.06 -7.27
C GLU A 52 4.18 1.08 -6.56
N HIS A 53 5.31 1.47 -7.10
CA HIS A 53 6.16 2.50 -6.55
C HIS A 53 6.21 3.72 -7.46
N TRP A 54 5.93 4.90 -6.90
CA TRP A 54 5.91 6.18 -7.61
C TRP A 54 6.63 7.25 -6.79
N VAL A 55 7.05 8.32 -7.46
CA VAL A 55 7.57 9.53 -6.80
C VAL A 55 6.62 10.69 -7.10
N HIS A 56 6.16 11.38 -6.04
CA HIS A 56 5.28 12.54 -6.14
C HIS A 56 5.80 13.67 -5.25
N ARG A 57 6.18 14.81 -5.84
CA ARG A 57 6.70 15.99 -5.12
C ARG A 57 7.84 15.66 -4.13
N GLY A 58 8.68 14.70 -4.48
CA GLY A 58 9.78 14.22 -3.63
C GLY A 58 9.39 13.23 -2.54
N ALA A 59 8.12 12.87 -2.43
CA ALA A 59 7.63 11.78 -1.60
C ALA A 59 7.64 10.46 -2.36
N THR A 60 7.83 9.35 -1.65
CA THR A 60 7.59 8.00 -2.18
C THR A 60 6.13 7.63 -1.99
N VAL A 61 5.47 7.16 -3.06
CA VAL A 61 4.09 6.70 -3.04
C VAL A 61 4.05 5.20 -3.35
N LEU A 62 3.48 4.41 -2.44
CA LEU A 62 3.28 2.97 -2.58
C LEU A 62 1.79 2.70 -2.80
N ILE A 63 1.41 2.19 -3.98
CA ILE A 63 0.03 1.77 -4.26
C ILE A 63 -0.05 0.25 -4.18
N ASP A 64 -0.99 -0.26 -3.38
CA ASP A 64 -1.21 -1.68 -3.17
C ASP A 64 -2.71 -2.01 -3.04
N TYR A 65 -3.03 -3.29 -2.96
CA TYR A 65 -4.38 -3.81 -2.71
C TYR A 65 -4.54 -4.38 -1.29
N ALA A 66 -3.62 -4.12 -0.38
CA ALA A 66 -3.69 -4.64 0.99
C ALA A 66 -5.07 -4.35 1.63
N HIS A 67 -5.75 -5.39 2.10
CA HIS A 67 -7.14 -5.32 2.59
C HIS A 67 -7.38 -6.18 3.84
N ASN A 68 -6.33 -6.71 4.45
CA ASN A 68 -6.36 -7.45 5.70
C ASN A 68 -5.19 -7.03 6.60
N PRO A 69 -5.23 -7.33 7.91
CA PRO A 69 -4.22 -6.90 8.86
C PRO A 69 -2.79 -7.33 8.49
N ASP A 70 -2.60 -8.59 8.07
CA ASP A 70 -1.27 -9.13 7.75
C ASP A 70 -0.66 -8.46 6.52
N GLY A 71 -1.44 -8.34 5.44
CA GLY A 71 -0.99 -7.66 4.22
C GLY A 71 -0.69 -6.18 4.47
N LEU A 72 -1.52 -5.50 5.28
CA LEU A 72 -1.27 -4.11 5.66
C LEU A 72 -0.01 -3.97 6.51
N ALA A 73 0.19 -4.85 7.49
CA ALA A 73 1.38 -4.82 8.35
C ALA A 73 2.67 -4.99 7.52
N GLN A 74 2.69 -5.94 6.59
CA GLN A 74 3.83 -6.16 5.71
C GLN A 74 4.10 -4.96 4.78
N LEU A 75 3.07 -4.36 4.22
CA LEU A 75 3.18 -3.16 3.39
C LEU A 75 3.73 -1.98 4.20
N LEU A 76 3.28 -1.80 5.44
CA LEU A 76 3.77 -0.76 6.34
C LEU A 76 5.21 -1.01 6.80
N GLN A 77 5.64 -2.27 6.95
CA GLN A 77 7.05 -2.61 7.19
C GLN A 77 7.93 -2.17 6.01
N VAL A 78 7.49 -2.39 4.77
CA VAL A 78 8.17 -1.87 3.57
C VAL A 78 8.28 -0.35 3.63
N ALA A 79 7.19 0.34 3.94
CA ALA A 79 7.19 1.80 4.04
C ALA A 79 8.15 2.31 5.13
N ARG A 80 8.22 1.65 6.28
CA ARG A 80 9.16 2.01 7.37
C ARG A 80 10.61 1.70 7.01
N ALA A 81 10.88 0.63 6.26
CA ALA A 81 12.23 0.31 5.78
C ALA A 81 12.78 1.38 4.82
N LEU A 82 11.93 2.20 4.20
CA LEU A 82 12.33 3.37 3.40
C LEU A 82 12.72 4.58 4.24
N GLN A 83 12.68 4.49 5.58
CA GLN A 83 13.06 5.54 6.53
C GLN A 83 12.36 6.89 6.27
N PRO A 84 11.01 6.93 6.24
CA PRO A 84 10.27 8.14 5.91
C PRO A 84 10.50 9.26 6.91
N ALA A 85 10.53 10.51 6.44
CA ALA A 85 10.44 11.69 7.30
C ALA A 85 9.07 11.71 8.01
N ARG A 86 7.99 11.47 7.25
CA ARG A 86 6.63 11.25 7.77
C ARG A 86 5.97 10.11 6.99
N LEU A 87 5.10 9.36 7.65
CA LEU A 87 4.33 8.27 7.06
C LEU A 87 2.84 8.64 6.96
N GLY A 88 2.33 8.71 5.74
CA GLY A 88 0.89 8.85 5.45
C GLY A 88 0.27 7.50 5.07
N LEU A 89 -0.94 7.22 5.54
CA LEU A 89 -1.65 5.97 5.28
C LEU A 89 -3.10 6.20 4.85
N LEU A 90 -3.50 5.63 3.73
CA LEU A 90 -4.89 5.46 3.33
C LEU A 90 -5.47 4.22 4.00
N LEU A 91 -6.58 4.35 4.74
CA LEU A 91 -7.19 3.23 5.44
C LEU A 91 -8.68 3.14 5.12
N GLY A 92 -9.17 1.93 4.90
CA GLY A 92 -10.61 1.67 4.69
C GLY A 92 -10.87 0.18 4.53
N GLN A 93 -12.10 -0.24 4.76
CA GLN A 93 -12.48 -1.65 4.72
C GLN A 93 -13.88 -1.81 4.12
N ALA A 94 -14.09 -2.91 3.40
CA ALA A 94 -15.42 -3.28 2.92
C ALA A 94 -16.31 -3.74 4.08
N GLY A 95 -17.60 -3.43 4.03
CA GLY A 95 -18.55 -3.66 5.12
C GLY A 95 -18.91 -5.12 5.40
N ASN A 96 -18.47 -6.08 4.57
CA ASN A 96 -18.67 -7.51 4.81
C ASN A 96 -17.70 -8.12 5.85
N ARG A 97 -16.87 -7.32 6.49
CA ARG A 97 -15.99 -7.75 7.58
C ARG A 97 -16.69 -7.54 8.92
N ASP A 98 -16.45 -8.42 9.87
CA ASP A 98 -16.92 -8.24 11.26
C ASP A 98 -16.14 -7.11 11.95
N ASN A 99 -16.62 -6.69 13.12
CA ASN A 99 -16.01 -5.58 13.86
C ASN A 99 -14.61 -5.92 14.35
N ASP A 100 -14.33 -7.18 14.68
CA ASP A 100 -13.03 -7.63 15.16
C ASP A 100 -11.99 -7.55 14.04
N ALA A 101 -12.34 -7.95 12.81
CA ALA A 101 -11.47 -7.81 11.66
C ALA A 101 -11.20 -6.34 11.28
N ILE A 102 -12.22 -5.46 11.43
CA ILE A 102 -12.06 -4.01 11.23
C ILE A 102 -11.12 -3.43 12.30
N ALA A 103 -11.30 -3.82 13.56
CA ALA A 103 -10.45 -3.38 14.66
C ALA A 103 -9.01 -3.88 14.49
N ALA A 104 -8.81 -5.14 14.09
CA ALA A 104 -7.49 -5.70 13.82
C ALA A 104 -6.75 -4.97 12.69
N LEU A 105 -7.47 -4.54 11.63
CA LEU A 105 -6.87 -3.73 10.56
C LEU A 105 -6.40 -2.37 11.08
N ALA A 106 -7.21 -1.71 11.92
CA ALA A 106 -6.85 -0.43 12.55
C ALA A 106 -5.66 -0.58 13.51
N GLN A 107 -5.60 -1.67 14.28
CA GLN A 107 -4.46 -1.98 15.16
C GLN A 107 -3.17 -2.17 14.36
N ALA A 108 -3.23 -2.94 13.25
CA ALA A 108 -2.06 -3.10 12.36
C ALA A 108 -1.59 -1.76 11.78
N ALA A 109 -2.52 -0.86 11.44
CA ALA A 109 -2.21 0.50 11.00
C ALA A 109 -1.53 1.32 12.10
N ALA A 110 -2.06 1.31 13.33
CA ALA A 110 -1.55 2.09 14.46
C ALA A 110 -0.14 1.65 14.89
N LEU A 111 0.17 0.34 14.83
CA LEU A 111 1.50 -0.20 15.15
C LEU A 111 2.61 0.41 14.30
N ALA A 112 2.32 0.80 13.07
CA ALA A 112 3.28 1.50 12.22
C ALA A 112 3.45 2.98 12.60
N SER A 113 2.69 3.50 13.55
CA SER A 113 2.75 4.88 14.05
C SER A 113 2.69 5.94 12.92
N PRO A 114 1.70 5.93 12.02
CA PRO A 114 1.60 6.89 10.94
C PRO A 114 1.41 8.31 11.47
N ASP A 115 1.94 9.30 10.74
CA ASP A 115 1.78 10.72 11.05
C ASP A 115 0.42 11.25 10.60
N LEU A 116 -0.16 10.63 9.55
CA LEU A 116 -1.50 10.88 9.08
C LEU A 116 -2.15 9.58 8.58
N VAL A 117 -3.38 9.31 9.04
CA VAL A 117 -4.27 8.30 8.48
C VAL A 117 -5.45 9.01 7.85
N VAL A 118 -5.67 8.80 6.57
CA VAL A 118 -6.89 9.25 5.90
C VAL A 118 -7.82 8.06 5.74
N ILE A 119 -8.94 8.09 6.46
CA ILE A 119 -9.95 7.04 6.42
C ILE A 119 -10.87 7.32 5.24
N LYS A 120 -10.99 6.37 4.34
CA LYS A 120 -11.85 6.44 3.16
C LYS A 120 -13.18 5.72 3.39
N GLU A 121 -14.27 6.33 2.91
CA GLU A 121 -15.52 5.60 2.70
C GLU A 121 -15.44 4.77 1.41
N LEU A 122 -16.18 3.65 1.40
CA LEU A 122 -16.34 2.77 0.25
C LEU A 122 -17.84 2.56 -0.05
N PRO A 123 -18.56 3.56 -0.59
CA PRO A 123 -20.03 3.50 -0.74
C PRO A 123 -20.51 2.30 -1.56
N ALA A 124 -19.72 1.87 -2.57
CA ALA A 124 -20.02 0.69 -3.39
C ALA A 124 -19.77 -0.66 -2.66
N MET A 125 -19.16 -0.63 -1.48
CA MET A 125 -18.75 -1.83 -0.73
C MET A 125 -19.35 -1.89 0.69
N LEU A 126 -20.48 -1.24 0.93
CA LEU A 126 -21.15 -1.21 2.26
C LEU A 126 -21.61 -2.58 2.74
N ARG A 127 -22.02 -3.47 1.82
CA ARG A 127 -22.36 -4.87 2.11
C ARG A 127 -23.34 -5.06 3.30
N GLY A 128 -24.34 -4.19 3.39
CA GLY A 128 -25.38 -4.22 4.43
C GLY A 128 -25.11 -3.31 5.63
N ARG A 129 -23.98 -2.63 5.72
CA ARG A 129 -23.72 -1.61 6.73
C ARG A 129 -24.20 -0.23 6.26
N ALA A 130 -24.46 0.66 7.21
CA ALA A 130 -24.75 2.05 6.90
C ALA A 130 -23.49 2.81 6.44
N LEU A 131 -23.69 3.86 5.65
CA LEU A 131 -22.61 4.80 5.31
C LEU A 131 -22.06 5.44 6.59
N GLY A 132 -20.74 5.51 6.72
CA GLY A 132 -20.06 6.03 7.91
C GLY A 132 -19.85 5.00 9.02
N GLU A 133 -20.50 3.82 8.99
CA GLU A 133 -20.37 2.82 10.05
C GLU A 133 -18.96 2.21 10.11
N VAL A 134 -18.40 1.82 8.97
CA VAL A 134 -17.07 1.22 8.93
C VAL A 134 -15.99 2.24 9.27
N SER A 135 -16.07 3.47 8.76
CA SER A 135 -15.11 4.52 9.07
C SER A 135 -15.15 4.95 10.53
N ALA A 136 -16.33 4.98 11.16
CA ALA A 136 -16.46 5.23 12.60
C ALA A 136 -15.80 4.11 13.44
N LEU A 137 -15.99 2.84 13.06
CA LEU A 137 -15.33 1.70 13.72
C LEU A 137 -13.80 1.77 13.56
N LEU A 138 -13.30 2.07 12.36
CA LEU A 138 -11.86 2.25 12.12
C LEU A 138 -11.29 3.40 12.96
N GLN A 139 -11.97 4.54 12.99
CA GLN A 139 -11.54 5.70 13.78
C GLN A 139 -11.48 5.40 15.28
N ALA A 140 -12.52 4.76 15.81
CA ALA A 140 -12.55 4.35 17.22
C ALA A 140 -11.45 3.35 17.55
N ALA A 141 -11.20 2.36 16.68
CA ALA A 141 -10.16 1.36 16.88
C ALA A 141 -8.74 1.95 16.78
N LEU A 142 -8.49 2.92 15.88
CA LEU A 142 -7.22 3.64 15.79
C LEU A 142 -6.95 4.43 17.08
N GLN A 143 -7.97 5.12 17.63
CA GLN A 143 -7.85 5.85 18.89
C GLN A 143 -7.60 4.91 20.07
N ALA A 144 -8.32 3.80 20.13
CA ALA A 144 -8.09 2.77 21.15
C ALA A 144 -6.69 2.16 21.08
N ALA A 145 -6.11 2.08 19.89
CA ALA A 145 -4.72 1.66 19.66
C ALA A 145 -3.67 2.77 19.90
N GLY A 146 -4.09 3.95 20.39
CA GLY A 146 -3.20 5.04 20.78
C GLY A 146 -2.89 6.07 19.69
N LEU A 147 -3.53 5.99 18.50
CA LEU A 147 -3.35 7.04 17.50
C LEU A 147 -4.08 8.32 17.93
N PRO A 148 -3.39 9.48 17.99
CA PRO A 148 -4.04 10.74 18.33
C PRO A 148 -5.18 11.07 17.36
N PRO A 149 -6.34 11.56 17.84
CA PRO A 149 -7.51 11.86 16.98
C PRO A 149 -7.19 12.79 15.81
N GLN A 150 -6.27 13.73 16.00
CA GLN A 150 -5.86 14.70 14.99
C GLN A 150 -5.10 14.07 13.80
N ARG A 151 -4.59 12.86 13.99
CA ARG A 151 -3.90 12.10 12.93
C ARG A 151 -4.83 11.21 12.11
N ALA A 152 -6.13 11.17 12.43
CA ALA A 152 -7.13 10.40 11.70
C ALA A 152 -8.19 11.34 11.09
N VAL A 153 -8.22 11.43 9.76
CA VAL A 153 -9.14 12.30 9.00
C VAL A 153 -10.03 11.45 8.11
N LEU A 154 -11.34 11.77 8.06
CA LEU A 154 -12.30 11.08 7.19
C LEU A 154 -12.43 11.78 5.85
N GLN A 155 -12.60 10.98 4.79
CA GLN A 155 -12.94 11.44 3.45
C GLN A 155 -14.12 10.64 2.88
N PRO A 156 -14.98 11.25 2.06
CA PRO A 156 -16.24 10.67 1.62
C PRO A 156 -16.07 9.51 0.63
N ASP A 157 -14.90 9.37 0.02
CA ASP A 157 -14.60 8.33 -0.97
C ASP A 157 -13.09 8.04 -1.05
N GLU A 158 -12.78 6.97 -1.77
CA GLU A 158 -11.40 6.47 -1.91
C GLU A 158 -10.50 7.41 -2.70
N GLU A 159 -11.02 8.06 -3.73
CA GLU A 159 -10.21 8.96 -4.57
C GLU A 159 -9.87 10.26 -3.84
N SER A 160 -10.88 10.90 -3.21
CA SER A 160 -10.69 12.08 -2.38
C SER A 160 -9.69 11.82 -1.25
N ALA A 161 -9.78 10.65 -0.61
CA ALA A 161 -8.86 10.26 0.45
C ALA A 161 -7.42 10.07 -0.04
N ALA A 162 -7.23 9.42 -1.18
CA ALA A 162 -5.91 9.26 -1.77
C ALA A 162 -5.30 10.62 -2.18
N ARG A 163 -6.10 11.50 -2.81
CA ARG A 163 -5.66 12.85 -3.20
C ARG A 163 -5.28 13.69 -1.98
N ALA A 164 -6.05 13.64 -0.89
CA ALA A 164 -5.71 14.35 0.34
C ALA A 164 -4.33 13.95 0.89
N LEU A 165 -3.97 12.65 0.80
CA LEU A 165 -2.64 12.17 1.18
C LEU A 165 -1.55 12.63 0.22
N LEU A 166 -1.81 12.64 -1.09
CA LEU A 166 -0.86 13.13 -2.09
C LEU A 166 -0.60 14.64 -1.92
N ASP A 167 -1.63 15.42 -1.59
CA ASP A 167 -1.50 16.87 -1.32
C ASP A 167 -0.74 17.15 -0.01
N TRP A 168 -0.90 16.29 1.01
CA TRP A 168 -0.18 16.39 2.27
C TRP A 168 1.30 16.02 2.13
N ALA A 169 1.64 15.14 1.19
CA ALA A 169 2.98 14.59 1.03
C ALA A 169 4.00 15.65 0.55
N GLY A 170 5.20 15.57 1.08
CA GLY A 170 6.35 16.39 0.71
C GLY A 170 7.63 15.57 0.60
N PRO A 171 8.77 16.23 0.31
CA PRO A 171 10.04 15.55 0.13
C PRO A 171 10.44 14.71 1.34
N GLY A 172 10.84 13.46 1.09
CA GLY A 172 11.24 12.50 2.13
C GLY A 172 10.09 11.76 2.82
N ASP A 173 8.83 12.13 2.56
CA ASP A 173 7.68 11.40 3.09
C ASP A 173 7.45 10.09 2.33
N VAL A 174 6.79 9.13 2.99
CA VAL A 174 6.23 7.94 2.35
C VAL A 174 4.73 7.93 2.53
N VAL A 175 4.00 7.73 1.43
CA VAL A 175 2.55 7.60 1.41
C VAL A 175 2.17 6.20 0.97
N VAL A 176 1.39 5.51 1.79
CA VAL A 176 0.90 4.15 1.54
C VAL A 176 -0.57 4.23 1.17
N LEU A 177 -0.89 3.81 -0.04
CA LEU A 177 -2.22 3.86 -0.64
C LEU A 177 -2.76 2.46 -0.94
N PRO A 178 -3.37 1.76 0.03
CA PRO A 178 -4.18 0.57 -0.23
C PRO A 178 -5.45 0.98 -0.98
N VAL A 179 -5.47 0.86 -2.31
CA VAL A 179 -6.60 1.28 -3.15
C VAL A 179 -7.37 0.07 -3.66
N HIS A 180 -8.65 -0.04 -3.30
CA HIS A 180 -9.47 -1.22 -3.59
C HIS A 180 -10.19 -1.12 -4.94
N THR A 181 -10.54 0.08 -5.41
CA THR A 181 -11.24 0.31 -6.66
C THR A 181 -10.27 0.39 -7.85
N ALA A 182 -10.39 -0.53 -8.81
CA ALA A 182 -9.49 -0.58 -9.97
C ALA A 182 -9.45 0.74 -10.76
N ALA A 183 -10.62 1.37 -10.98
CA ALA A 183 -10.71 2.63 -11.70
C ALA A 183 -9.98 3.78 -10.96
N VAL A 184 -10.03 3.81 -9.62
CA VAL A 184 -9.29 4.81 -8.82
C VAL A 184 -7.79 4.55 -8.94
N ARG A 185 -7.32 3.29 -8.82
CA ARG A 185 -5.90 2.96 -9.02
C ARG A 185 -5.39 3.41 -10.38
N GLN A 186 -6.15 3.13 -11.45
CA GLN A 186 -5.76 3.53 -12.81
C GLN A 186 -5.64 5.04 -12.96
N ARG A 187 -6.58 5.82 -12.40
CA ARG A 187 -6.50 7.28 -12.44
C ARG A 187 -5.29 7.80 -11.66
N LEU A 188 -5.10 7.33 -10.43
CA LEU A 188 -3.93 7.71 -9.62
C LEU A 188 -2.61 7.37 -10.31
N ALA A 189 -2.47 6.17 -10.88
CA ALA A 189 -1.28 5.76 -11.60
C ALA A 189 -1.05 6.64 -12.85
N SER A 190 -2.11 6.99 -13.59
CA SER A 190 -2.04 7.90 -14.73
C SER A 190 -1.58 9.31 -14.31
N ASP A 191 -2.14 9.84 -13.22
CA ASP A 191 -1.78 11.18 -12.70
C ASP A 191 -0.33 11.20 -12.21
N LEU A 192 0.10 10.17 -11.50
CA LEU A 192 1.49 10.04 -11.03
C LEU A 192 2.49 9.90 -12.18
N ALA A 193 2.13 9.17 -13.24
CA ALA A 193 2.96 8.99 -14.43
C ALA A 193 3.19 10.30 -15.21
N THR A 194 2.25 11.25 -15.17
CA THR A 194 2.41 12.54 -15.86
C THR A 194 3.44 13.45 -15.19
N HIS A 195 3.79 13.19 -13.93
CA HIS A 195 4.69 14.03 -13.14
C HIS A 195 6.13 13.50 -13.07
N LEU A 196 6.37 12.22 -13.41
CA LEU A 196 7.72 11.61 -13.55
C LEU A 196 7.60 10.26 -14.30
N PRO A 197 8.64 9.88 -15.09
CA PRO A 197 8.65 8.58 -15.75
C PRO A 197 8.62 7.44 -14.71
N PRO A 198 7.93 6.33 -14.97
CA PRO A 198 8.00 5.16 -14.12
C PRO A 198 9.44 4.65 -14.06
N ASN A 199 9.92 4.36 -12.86
CA ASN A 199 11.17 3.66 -12.60
C ASN A 199 12.48 4.49 -12.71
N THR A 200 12.67 5.46 -11.83
CA THR A 200 14.01 5.71 -11.32
C THR A 200 14.22 4.78 -10.13
N ALA A 201 15.21 3.89 -10.24
CA ALA A 201 15.59 2.96 -9.18
C ALA A 201 15.64 3.66 -7.81
N ALA A 202 15.10 3.01 -6.77
CA ALA A 202 15.23 3.50 -5.40
C ALA A 202 16.70 3.86 -5.14
N PRO A 203 16.99 4.96 -4.43
CA PRO A 203 18.36 5.31 -4.07
C PRO A 203 19.00 4.13 -3.32
N PRO A 204 20.29 3.84 -3.51
CA PRO A 204 20.98 2.79 -2.79
C PRO A 204 20.91 3.09 -1.28
N PRO A 205 20.81 2.07 -0.43
CA PRO A 205 20.89 2.26 1.01
C PRO A 205 22.19 2.99 1.34
N ALA A 206 22.10 3.95 2.26
CA ALA A 206 23.25 4.66 2.76
C ALA A 206 24.31 3.64 3.23
N SER A 207 25.52 3.71 2.68
CA SER A 207 26.65 2.92 3.12
C SER A 207 26.96 3.31 4.57
N HIS A 208 26.80 2.37 5.48
CA HIS A 208 27.34 2.48 6.83
C HIS A 208 28.86 2.20 6.72
N ASP A 209 29.66 3.27 6.77
CA ASP A 209 31.06 3.21 7.14
C ASP A 209 31.19 3.11 8.67
#